data_eab579dd1ce9acd88be6fbf025dc9fc7
#
_entry.id   eab579dd1ce9acd88be6fbf025dc9fc7
#
_cell.length_a   1.000
_cell.length_b   1.000
_cell.length_c   1.000
_cell.angle_alpha   90.00
_cell.angle_beta   90.00
_cell.angle_gamma   90.00
#
_symmetry.space_group_name_H-M   'P 1'
#
loop_
_entity.id
_entity.type
_entity.pdbx_description
1 polymer ?
#
loop_
_entity_poly.entity_id
_entity_poly.type
_entity_poly.pdbx_seq_one_letter_code
_entity_poly.pdbx_strand_id
1 'polypeptide(L)'
;MIRLAMKNLYRLLCGLTFTCFLQYPLLAADDGEGKQLVTDFWRATSPEAQRESQEQLVGAAPDIETLYRWLKDGPAFSAEIGRGQQEDARVAEDGTPFPYVYLIPDDYDPAISYPLEFMLHGGVSRPQWEPGGAWWRRGYDSLKQADRIMVVPASWNDAFWWHQNQAESIPAILKALKRFYNVDDNRVTLTGVSDGGTGVYFFAFKQPTHWAAFLPYIGHPGVLRNAQGGGGYRLYFENLLNRPLYIVNGENDRLYPVSSVRPFINILEETGVTHVFRAIENGGHNTNWLPDERPMIEQFKLDNPRDPLPETVTWVADRTDRYNRNSWIRIDELTGDSRPGMLQVNREGNRITVSAEAILAFTLLLNPEEFDFDRPITVVVNGTPQYEAIVTQEMNTLLEWARRDLDRFLLFTAELNLEVPD
;
A
#
# COMPACT_ATOMS: atom_id res chain seq x y z
N MET A 1 101.84 1.35 14.97
CA MET A 1 102.25 2.73 15.12
C MET A 1 101.08 3.66 14.81
N ILE A 2 100.75 4.49 15.76
CA ILE A 2 100.07 5.79 15.66
C ILE A 2 98.56 5.78 15.36
N ARG A 3 97.82 5.97 16.41
CA ARG A 3 97.12 7.15 17.01
C ARG A 3 96.04 7.80 16.12
N LEU A 4 94.82 7.67 16.73
CA LEU A 4 93.96 8.72 17.33
C LEU A 4 93.30 9.70 16.36
N ALA A 5 91.98 9.74 16.39
CA ALA A 5 91.24 10.85 16.98
C ALA A 5 89.70 10.63 16.91
N MET A 6 89.12 10.79 18.06
CA MET A 6 87.67 10.94 18.24
C MET A 6 87.16 12.26 17.75
N LYS A 7 86.03 12.34 17.15
CA LYS A 7 85.09 13.51 17.25
C LYS A 7 83.67 13.12 17.21
N ASN A 8 83.00 13.52 18.25
CA ASN A 8 81.55 13.46 18.49
C ASN A 8 80.75 14.16 17.39
N LEU A 9 79.64 13.49 16.97
CA LEU A 9 78.60 14.23 16.34
C LEU A 9 77.21 13.64 16.84
N TYR A 10 76.54 14.41 17.71
CA TYR A 10 75.16 14.22 18.11
C TYR A 10 74.23 14.23 16.87
N ARG A 11 73.52 13.18 16.61
CA ARG A 11 72.40 13.19 15.69
C ARG A 11 71.09 13.05 16.48
N LEU A 12 70.28 14.13 16.45
CA LEU A 12 68.90 14.18 16.83
C LEU A 12 68.14 13.13 16.02
N LEU A 13 67.59 12.13 16.70
CA LEU A 13 66.52 11.29 16.13
C LEU A 13 65.17 12.01 16.35
N CYS A 14 64.67 12.68 15.30
CA CYS A 14 63.26 12.99 15.20
C CYS A 14 62.50 11.69 14.89
N GLY A 15 61.80 11.13 15.90
CA GLY A 15 60.86 10.04 15.71
C GLY A 15 59.59 10.53 15.01
N LEU A 16 59.49 10.26 13.70
CA LEU A 16 58.20 10.29 12.99
C LEU A 16 57.45 9.00 13.31
N THR A 17 56.52 9.08 14.27
CA THR A 17 55.49 8.06 14.44
C THR A 17 54.49 8.17 13.27
N PHE A 18 54.67 7.31 12.29
CA PHE A 18 53.68 7.06 11.26
C PHE A 18 52.54 6.29 11.93
N THR A 19 51.46 6.98 12.34
CA THR A 19 50.22 6.35 12.72
C THR A 19 49.58 5.86 11.42
N CYS A 20 49.80 4.58 11.10
CA CYS A 20 49.03 3.89 10.06
C CYS A 20 47.61 3.79 10.54
N PHE A 21 46.69 4.67 10.10
CA PHE A 21 45.29 4.43 10.13
C PHE A 21 45.06 3.25 9.19
N LEU A 22 44.92 2.06 9.76
CA LEU A 22 44.30 0.93 9.09
C LEU A 22 42.84 1.33 8.87
N GLN A 23 42.54 1.91 7.70
CA GLN A 23 41.21 1.88 7.17
C GLN A 23 40.87 0.40 6.90
N TYR A 24 40.18 -0.23 7.86
CA TYR A 24 39.47 -1.45 7.55
C TYR A 24 38.45 -1.06 6.47
N PRO A 25 38.46 -1.70 5.29
CA PRO A 25 37.35 -1.57 4.40
C PRO A 25 36.12 -2.03 5.20
N LEU A 26 35.09 -1.20 5.34
CA LEU A 26 33.77 -1.69 5.70
C LEU A 26 33.47 -2.77 4.66
N LEU A 27 33.54 -4.03 5.08
CA LEU A 27 33.02 -5.13 4.27
C LEU A 27 31.53 -4.86 4.18
N ALA A 28 31.03 -4.56 2.98
CA ALA A 28 29.61 -4.51 2.73
C ALA A 28 29.00 -5.81 3.23
N ALA A 29 27.89 -5.72 3.95
CA ALA A 29 27.14 -6.91 4.39
C ALA A 29 26.86 -7.82 3.20
N ASP A 30 27.02 -9.13 3.37
CA ASP A 30 26.63 -10.04 2.31
C ASP A 30 25.10 -10.08 2.16
N ASP A 31 24.61 -10.67 1.08
CA ASP A 31 23.16 -10.69 0.82
C ASP A 31 22.36 -11.45 1.93
N GLY A 32 23.01 -12.36 2.66
CA GLY A 32 22.42 -13.07 3.81
C GLY A 32 22.26 -12.16 5.03
N GLU A 33 23.23 -11.32 5.32
CA GLU A 33 23.18 -10.33 6.41
C GLU A 33 22.16 -9.24 6.06
N GLY A 34 22.17 -8.73 4.83
CA GLY A 34 21.19 -7.75 4.35
C GLY A 34 19.75 -8.25 4.48
N LYS A 35 19.50 -9.53 4.17
CA LYS A 35 18.18 -10.15 4.31
C LYS A 35 17.71 -10.23 5.76
N GLN A 36 18.61 -10.49 6.71
CA GLN A 36 18.27 -10.48 8.13
C GLN A 36 17.94 -9.07 8.61
N LEU A 37 18.73 -8.06 8.25
CA LEU A 37 18.47 -6.67 8.59
C LEU A 37 17.12 -6.17 8.05
N VAL A 38 16.77 -6.52 6.81
CA VAL A 38 15.44 -6.23 6.24
C VAL A 38 14.34 -6.95 7.02
N THR A 39 14.58 -8.19 7.48
CA THR A 39 13.61 -8.93 8.29
C THR A 39 13.35 -8.21 9.61
N ASP A 40 14.38 -7.74 10.29
CA ASP A 40 14.27 -7.01 11.54
C ASP A 40 13.57 -5.65 11.35
N PHE A 41 13.93 -4.93 10.28
CA PHE A 41 13.27 -3.71 9.88
C PHE A 41 11.78 -3.91 9.59
N TRP A 42 11.42 -4.98 8.85
CA TRP A 42 10.03 -5.31 8.48
C TRP A 42 9.17 -5.64 9.69
N ARG A 43 9.75 -6.35 10.67
CA ARG A 43 9.08 -6.82 11.88
C ARG A 43 9.03 -5.79 13.01
N ALA A 44 9.84 -4.74 12.95
CA ALA A 44 9.88 -3.70 13.96
C ALA A 44 8.53 -2.97 14.08
N THR A 45 7.93 -2.98 15.29
CA THR A 45 6.64 -2.32 15.56
C THR A 45 6.73 -1.22 16.61
N SER A 46 7.67 -1.32 17.57
CA SER A 46 7.89 -0.23 18.53
C SER A 46 8.74 0.89 17.92
N PRO A 47 8.57 2.15 18.34
CA PRO A 47 9.38 3.27 17.84
C PRO A 47 10.88 3.07 17.99
N GLU A 48 11.31 2.44 19.11
CA GLU A 48 12.72 2.15 19.39
C GLU A 48 13.27 1.13 18.39
N ALA A 49 12.58 -0.02 18.23
CA ALA A 49 12.98 -1.08 17.30
C ALA A 49 12.98 -0.57 15.84
N GLN A 50 12.05 0.32 15.50
CA GLN A 50 11.98 0.93 14.19
C GLN A 50 13.19 1.80 13.90
N ARG A 51 13.60 2.66 14.83
CA ARG A 51 14.78 3.51 14.70
C ARG A 51 16.04 2.66 14.62
N GLU A 52 16.21 1.73 15.57
CA GLU A 52 17.38 0.85 15.61
C GLU A 52 17.57 0.06 14.32
N SER A 53 16.53 -0.60 13.83
CA SER A 53 16.59 -1.37 12.58
C SER A 53 16.87 -0.50 11.35
N GLN A 54 16.40 0.75 11.34
CA GLN A 54 16.71 1.72 10.29
C GLN A 54 18.19 2.13 10.32
N GLU A 55 18.72 2.46 11.49
CA GLU A 55 20.13 2.82 11.68
C GLU A 55 21.04 1.66 11.27
N GLN A 56 20.69 0.42 11.62
CA GLN A 56 21.44 -0.78 11.22
C GLN A 56 21.46 -0.96 9.70
N LEU A 57 20.31 -0.81 9.01
CA LEU A 57 20.24 -0.90 7.55
C LEU A 57 21.11 0.18 6.86
N VAL A 58 21.01 1.44 7.30
CA VAL A 58 21.82 2.53 6.75
C VAL A 58 23.31 2.30 6.99
N GLY A 59 23.68 1.77 8.17
CA GLY A 59 25.08 1.49 8.51
C GLY A 59 25.67 0.29 7.75
N ALA A 60 24.86 -0.67 7.34
CA ALA A 60 25.30 -1.88 6.66
C ALA A 60 25.28 -1.78 5.12
N ALA A 61 24.32 -1.03 4.56
CA ALA A 61 24.23 -0.88 3.11
C ALA A 61 25.35 0.03 2.57
N PRO A 62 26.15 -0.44 1.60
CA PRO A 62 27.26 0.36 1.05
C PRO A 62 26.75 1.54 0.22
N ASP A 63 25.60 1.41 -0.40
CA ASP A 63 24.96 2.40 -1.26
C ASP A 63 23.44 2.21 -1.31
N ILE A 64 22.76 3.16 -1.91
CA ILE A 64 21.29 3.15 -2.00
C ILE A 64 20.76 2.07 -2.93
N GLU A 65 21.49 1.68 -3.96
CA GLU A 65 21.09 0.63 -4.90
C GLU A 65 21.05 -0.73 -4.20
N THR A 66 22.05 -1.02 -3.37
CA THR A 66 22.09 -2.23 -2.54
C THR A 66 20.96 -2.24 -1.54
N LEU A 67 20.71 -1.12 -0.84
CA LEU A 67 19.58 -1.00 0.10
C LEU A 67 18.23 -1.20 -0.60
N TYR A 68 18.05 -0.57 -1.77
CA TYR A 68 16.84 -0.74 -2.58
C TYR A 68 16.61 -2.20 -2.96
N ARG A 69 17.64 -2.87 -3.47
CA ARG A 69 17.59 -4.29 -3.84
C ARG A 69 17.23 -5.17 -2.64
N TRP A 70 17.86 -4.97 -1.49
CA TRP A 70 17.53 -5.73 -0.27
C TRP A 70 16.05 -5.57 0.15
N LEU A 71 15.54 -4.33 0.13
CA LEU A 71 14.13 -4.05 0.46
C LEU A 71 13.17 -4.66 -0.57
N LYS A 72 13.53 -4.66 -1.85
CA LYS A 72 12.74 -5.26 -2.93
C LYS A 72 12.70 -6.78 -2.84
N ASP A 73 13.82 -7.42 -2.50
CA ASP A 73 13.90 -8.87 -2.24
C ASP A 73 13.09 -9.25 -0.98
N GLY A 74 12.86 -8.29 -0.10
CA GLY A 74 12.03 -8.41 1.09
C GLY A 74 12.64 -9.24 2.21
N PRO A 75 11.87 -9.47 3.30
CA PRO A 75 12.32 -10.18 4.48
C PRO A 75 12.48 -11.68 4.25
N ALA A 76 13.15 -12.36 5.18
CA ALA A 76 13.13 -13.82 5.26
C ALA A 76 11.79 -14.28 5.86
N PHE A 77 11.03 -15.06 5.09
CA PHE A 77 9.81 -15.70 5.56
C PHE A 77 10.11 -17.10 6.10
N SER A 78 9.38 -17.52 7.13
CA SER A 78 9.60 -18.79 7.81
C SER A 78 8.61 -19.85 7.33
N ALA A 79 9.09 -21.09 7.18
CA ALA A 79 8.21 -22.26 6.98
C ALA A 79 7.54 -22.69 8.30
N GLU A 80 8.14 -22.30 9.45
CA GLU A 80 7.63 -22.56 10.80
C GLU A 80 6.67 -21.46 11.25
N ILE A 81 5.56 -21.29 10.53
CA ILE A 81 4.55 -20.29 10.83
C ILE A 81 3.15 -20.92 10.80
N GLY A 82 2.18 -20.27 11.45
CA GLY A 82 0.80 -20.76 11.51
C GLY A 82 0.21 -20.98 10.11
N ARG A 83 -0.38 -22.16 9.91
CA ARG A 83 -1.09 -22.56 8.69
C ARG A 83 -2.54 -22.87 9.01
N GLY A 84 -3.38 -22.98 7.98
CA GLY A 84 -4.80 -23.17 8.15
C GLY A 84 -5.49 -21.93 8.70
N GLN A 85 -6.53 -22.10 9.50
CA GLN A 85 -7.25 -21.00 10.11
C GLN A 85 -6.50 -20.45 11.32
N GLN A 86 -6.26 -19.14 11.29
CA GLN A 86 -5.64 -18.36 12.36
C GLN A 86 -6.57 -17.22 12.76
N GLU A 87 -6.47 -16.74 13.99
CA GLU A 87 -7.23 -15.60 14.52
C GLU A 87 -6.29 -14.63 15.19
N ASP A 88 -6.53 -13.34 14.99
CA ASP A 88 -5.78 -12.26 15.63
C ASP A 88 -6.68 -11.02 15.75
N ALA A 89 -6.19 -9.98 16.41
CA ALA A 89 -6.88 -8.70 16.52
C ALA A 89 -5.90 -7.54 16.39
N ARG A 90 -6.22 -6.58 15.53
CA ARG A 90 -5.57 -5.28 15.59
C ARG A 90 -6.14 -4.52 16.78
N VAL A 91 -5.30 -3.97 17.64
CA VAL A 91 -5.71 -3.08 18.73
C VAL A 91 -5.53 -1.63 18.27
N ALA A 92 -6.61 -0.84 18.29
CA ALA A 92 -6.56 0.60 18.01
C ALA A 92 -5.92 1.38 19.15
N GLU A 93 -5.60 2.66 18.94
CA GLU A 93 -4.99 3.52 19.96
C GLU A 93 -5.85 3.68 21.22
N ASP A 94 -7.16 3.65 21.08
CA ASP A 94 -8.14 3.69 22.20
C ASP A 94 -8.29 2.34 22.92
N GLY A 95 -7.55 1.32 22.52
CA GLY A 95 -7.62 -0.04 23.07
C GLY A 95 -8.70 -0.92 22.44
N THR A 96 -9.49 -0.44 21.49
CA THR A 96 -10.53 -1.23 20.84
C THR A 96 -9.93 -2.35 19.98
N PRO A 97 -10.29 -3.64 20.22
CA PRO A 97 -9.82 -4.74 19.40
C PRO A 97 -10.66 -4.86 18.12
N PHE A 98 -9.99 -5.01 16.98
CA PHE A 98 -10.57 -5.32 15.68
C PHE A 98 -10.17 -6.75 15.28
N PRO A 99 -10.98 -7.75 15.62
CA PRO A 99 -10.64 -9.14 15.35
C PRO A 99 -10.73 -9.46 13.87
N TYR A 100 -9.88 -10.39 13.43
CA TYR A 100 -9.91 -10.95 12.08
C TYR A 100 -9.49 -12.42 12.08
N VAL A 101 -10.03 -13.16 11.14
CA VAL A 101 -9.58 -14.51 10.81
C VAL A 101 -8.79 -14.44 9.51
N TYR A 102 -7.73 -15.22 9.43
CA TYR A 102 -7.01 -15.42 8.18
C TYR A 102 -6.78 -16.92 7.93
N LEU A 103 -6.81 -17.28 6.67
CA LEU A 103 -6.73 -18.66 6.22
C LEU A 103 -5.48 -18.80 5.36
N ILE A 104 -4.51 -19.53 5.87
CA ILE A 104 -3.23 -19.79 5.20
C ILE A 104 -3.30 -21.15 4.53
N PRO A 105 -2.80 -21.33 3.29
CA PRO A 105 -2.70 -22.63 2.66
C PRO A 105 -2.00 -23.66 3.56
N ASP A 106 -2.49 -24.90 3.57
CA ASP A 106 -1.91 -25.95 4.42
C ASP A 106 -0.49 -26.33 3.98
N ASP A 107 -0.21 -26.16 2.70
CA ASP A 107 1.07 -26.38 2.03
C ASP A 107 1.86 -25.09 1.78
N TYR A 108 1.60 -24.04 2.59
CA TYR A 108 2.30 -22.75 2.47
C TYR A 108 3.81 -22.94 2.38
N ASP A 109 4.39 -22.40 1.29
CA ASP A 109 5.83 -22.36 1.03
C ASP A 109 6.32 -20.89 1.11
N PRO A 110 7.21 -20.54 2.04
CA PRO A 110 7.72 -19.17 2.16
C PRO A 110 8.52 -18.69 0.94
N ALA A 111 8.96 -19.58 0.07
CA ALA A 111 9.65 -19.23 -1.18
C ALA A 111 8.69 -18.76 -2.28
N ILE A 112 7.38 -18.97 -2.11
CA ILE A 112 6.34 -18.57 -3.07
C ILE A 112 5.60 -17.35 -2.55
N SER A 113 5.40 -16.34 -3.42
CA SER A 113 4.54 -15.19 -3.12
C SER A 113 3.08 -15.54 -3.38
N TYR A 114 2.23 -15.36 -2.37
CA TYR A 114 0.81 -15.71 -2.43
C TYR A 114 -0.07 -14.48 -2.66
N PRO A 115 -1.05 -14.53 -3.60
CA PRO A 115 -2.14 -13.58 -3.63
C PRO A 115 -2.83 -13.50 -2.27
N LEU A 116 -3.36 -12.33 -1.91
CA LEU A 116 -4.10 -12.13 -0.68
C LEU A 116 -5.45 -11.50 -0.98
N GLU A 117 -6.52 -12.04 -0.42
CA GLU A 117 -7.88 -11.55 -0.60
C GLU A 117 -8.54 -11.23 0.74
N PHE A 118 -8.98 -9.97 0.89
CA PHE A 118 -9.87 -9.59 1.96
C PHE A 118 -11.32 -9.85 1.57
N MET A 119 -12.10 -10.43 2.49
CA MET A 119 -13.53 -10.61 2.36
C MET A 119 -14.27 -9.82 3.43
N LEU A 120 -14.89 -8.71 3.05
CA LEU A 120 -15.72 -7.89 3.92
C LEU A 120 -17.13 -8.44 3.99
N HIS A 121 -17.58 -8.82 5.19
CA HIS A 121 -18.93 -9.37 5.38
C HIS A 121 -20.01 -8.29 5.38
N GLY A 122 -21.27 -8.69 5.10
CA GLY A 122 -22.46 -7.85 5.24
C GLY A 122 -23.04 -7.83 6.64
N GLY A 123 -24.14 -7.09 6.83
CA GLY A 123 -24.90 -7.08 8.07
C GLY A 123 -24.17 -6.41 9.24
N VAL A 124 -23.47 -5.31 9.00
CA VAL A 124 -22.68 -4.60 10.00
C VAL A 124 -23.50 -3.76 10.98
N SER A 125 -24.78 -3.54 10.74
CA SER A 125 -25.70 -2.86 11.66
C SER A 125 -26.10 -3.73 12.86
N ARG A 126 -25.14 -4.43 13.46
CA ARG A 126 -25.31 -5.30 14.62
C ARG A 126 -24.37 -4.88 15.73
N PRO A 127 -24.72 -5.09 17.01
CA PRO A 127 -23.81 -4.85 18.11
C PRO A 127 -22.52 -5.67 17.94
N GLN A 128 -21.43 -5.16 18.49
CA GLN A 128 -20.20 -5.92 18.64
C GLN A 128 -20.51 -7.21 19.42
N TRP A 129 -19.98 -8.33 18.93
CA TRP A 129 -20.15 -9.63 19.63
C TRP A 129 -19.03 -9.86 20.63
N GLU A 130 -19.31 -10.73 21.58
CA GLU A 130 -18.28 -11.23 22.49
C GLU A 130 -17.11 -11.87 21.74
N PRO A 131 -15.86 -11.75 22.24
CA PRO A 131 -14.73 -12.48 21.69
C PRO A 131 -15.03 -13.97 21.58
N GLY A 132 -14.80 -14.57 20.43
CA GLY A 132 -15.18 -15.93 20.10
C GLY A 132 -16.60 -16.09 19.53
N GLY A 133 -17.44 -15.06 19.52
CA GLY A 133 -18.68 -15.02 18.74
C GLY A 133 -18.38 -15.23 17.27
N ALA A 134 -19.15 -16.14 16.63
CA ALA A 134 -18.75 -16.67 15.32
C ALA A 134 -19.67 -16.25 14.17
N TRP A 135 -20.65 -15.34 14.38
CA TRP A 135 -21.65 -15.06 13.36
C TRP A 135 -21.02 -14.49 12.07
N TRP A 136 -20.02 -13.64 12.19
CA TRP A 136 -19.31 -13.02 11.06
C TRP A 136 -18.36 -13.98 10.32
N ARG A 137 -18.03 -15.13 10.94
CA ARG A 137 -17.20 -16.19 10.33
C ARG A 137 -18.03 -17.36 9.79
N ARG A 138 -19.34 -17.35 9.90
CA ARG A 138 -20.18 -18.45 9.42
C ARG A 138 -20.06 -18.59 7.90
N GLY A 139 -19.67 -19.79 7.46
CA GLY A 139 -19.48 -20.10 6.06
C GLY A 139 -18.13 -19.70 5.48
N TYR A 140 -17.28 -19.03 6.25
CA TYR A 140 -15.95 -18.60 5.77
C TYR A 140 -14.90 -19.71 5.81
N ASP A 141 -15.10 -20.78 6.58
CA ASP A 141 -14.25 -21.98 6.52
C ASP A 141 -14.18 -22.57 5.09
N SER A 142 -15.25 -22.36 4.29
CA SER A 142 -15.31 -22.75 2.88
C SER A 142 -14.55 -21.81 1.95
N LEU A 143 -14.06 -20.67 2.43
CA LEU A 143 -13.27 -19.71 1.64
C LEU A 143 -11.79 -20.06 1.57
N LYS A 144 -11.31 -21.02 2.39
CA LYS A 144 -9.92 -21.46 2.34
C LYS A 144 -9.58 -21.94 0.93
N GLN A 145 -8.53 -21.38 0.36
CA GLN A 145 -8.01 -21.73 -0.96
C GLN A 145 -6.58 -22.25 -0.81
N ALA A 146 -6.15 -23.13 -1.72
CA ALA A 146 -4.79 -23.65 -1.71
C ALA A 146 -3.76 -22.67 -2.30
N ASP A 147 -4.23 -21.69 -3.09
CA ASP A 147 -3.41 -20.82 -3.90
C ASP A 147 -3.29 -19.39 -3.38
N ARG A 148 -3.96 -19.05 -2.26
CA ARG A 148 -3.98 -17.69 -1.72
C ARG A 148 -4.22 -17.62 -0.23
N ILE A 149 -3.88 -16.48 0.35
CA ILE A 149 -4.21 -16.12 1.72
C ILE A 149 -5.57 -15.42 1.73
N MET A 150 -6.51 -15.87 2.57
CA MET A 150 -7.80 -15.22 2.75
C MET A 150 -7.84 -14.49 4.08
N VAL A 151 -8.44 -13.30 4.11
CA VAL A 151 -8.56 -12.49 5.34
C VAL A 151 -10.01 -12.07 5.51
N VAL A 152 -10.58 -12.36 6.67
CA VAL A 152 -11.96 -12.01 7.02
C VAL A 152 -11.93 -11.16 8.28
N PRO A 153 -11.90 -9.83 8.16
CA PRO A 153 -12.00 -8.92 9.30
C PRO A 153 -13.43 -8.83 9.80
N ALA A 154 -13.60 -8.32 11.01
CA ALA A 154 -14.88 -8.11 11.65
C ALA A 154 -15.32 -6.64 11.61
N SER A 155 -16.62 -6.40 11.46
CA SER A 155 -17.24 -5.07 11.48
C SER A 155 -18.57 -5.13 12.22
N TRP A 156 -18.99 -4.03 12.86
CA TRP A 156 -20.20 -3.91 13.66
C TRP A 156 -20.74 -2.47 13.65
N ASN A 157 -21.85 -2.19 14.33
CA ASN A 157 -22.54 -0.90 14.24
C ASN A 157 -21.70 0.32 14.65
N ASP A 158 -20.71 0.16 15.54
CA ASP A 158 -19.79 1.25 15.92
C ASP A 158 -18.53 1.29 15.06
N ALA A 159 -18.36 0.33 14.15
CA ALA A 159 -17.19 0.19 13.29
C ALA A 159 -17.60 -0.30 11.89
N PHE A 160 -18.39 0.50 11.17
CA PHE A 160 -18.72 0.23 9.77
C PHE A 160 -17.48 0.28 8.90
N TRP A 161 -17.46 -0.50 7.81
CA TRP A 161 -16.32 -0.59 6.88
C TRP A 161 -15.79 0.76 6.41
N TRP A 162 -16.61 1.80 6.37
CA TRP A 162 -16.29 3.16 5.97
C TRP A 162 -16.05 4.12 7.15
N HIS A 163 -16.09 3.65 8.39
CA HIS A 163 -15.67 4.45 9.54
C HIS A 163 -14.14 4.53 9.60
N GLN A 164 -13.63 5.61 10.22
CA GLN A 164 -12.19 5.86 10.29
C GLN A 164 -11.41 4.71 10.93
N ASN A 165 -11.93 4.13 12.01
CA ASN A 165 -11.29 3.00 12.69
C ASN A 165 -11.11 1.78 11.78
N GLN A 166 -12.07 1.49 10.87
CA GLN A 166 -11.93 0.43 9.86
C GLN A 166 -11.04 0.86 8.69
N ALA A 167 -11.13 2.12 8.26
CA ALA A 167 -10.23 2.68 7.25
C ALA A 167 -8.75 2.58 7.65
N GLU A 168 -8.46 2.60 8.94
CA GLU A 168 -7.12 2.37 9.51
C GLU A 168 -6.85 0.88 9.75
N SER A 169 -7.87 0.12 10.16
CA SER A 169 -7.73 -1.29 10.55
C SER A 169 -7.39 -2.18 9.36
N ILE A 170 -8.10 -2.04 8.25
CA ILE A 170 -7.93 -2.92 7.08
C ILE A 170 -6.49 -2.83 6.50
N PRO A 171 -5.91 -1.64 6.24
CA PRO A 171 -4.51 -1.56 5.83
C PRO A 171 -3.52 -2.04 6.90
N ALA A 172 -3.82 -1.84 8.19
CA ALA A 172 -2.96 -2.30 9.27
C ALA A 172 -2.92 -3.83 9.37
N ILE A 173 -4.05 -4.51 9.16
CA ILE A 173 -4.13 -5.99 9.08
C ILE A 173 -3.30 -6.48 7.89
N LEU A 174 -3.42 -5.86 6.71
CA LEU A 174 -2.59 -6.21 5.56
C LEU A 174 -1.10 -6.13 5.89
N LYS A 175 -0.66 -5.04 6.50
CA LYS A 175 0.74 -4.87 6.92
C LYS A 175 1.17 -5.90 7.97
N ALA A 176 0.29 -6.25 8.91
CA ALA A 176 0.58 -7.28 9.91
C ALA A 176 0.86 -8.64 9.25
N LEU A 177 0.08 -9.02 8.25
CA LEU A 177 0.28 -10.27 7.51
C LEU A 177 1.57 -10.24 6.66
N LYS A 178 1.84 -9.13 5.95
CA LYS A 178 3.06 -8.96 5.15
C LYS A 178 4.37 -9.07 5.95
N ARG A 179 4.33 -8.86 7.27
CA ARG A 179 5.51 -9.05 8.13
C ARG A 179 5.93 -10.51 8.27
N PHE A 180 4.99 -11.43 8.12
CA PHE A 180 5.21 -12.84 8.43
C PHE A 180 4.97 -13.78 7.25
N TYR A 181 4.14 -13.40 6.29
CA TYR A 181 3.79 -14.20 5.12
C TYR A 181 4.28 -13.56 3.83
N ASN A 182 4.77 -14.37 2.90
CA ASN A 182 5.20 -13.92 1.59
C ASN A 182 3.97 -13.61 0.71
N VAL A 183 3.45 -12.40 0.86
CA VAL A 183 2.32 -11.89 0.08
C VAL A 183 2.82 -11.37 -1.27
N ASP A 184 2.12 -11.67 -2.36
CA ASP A 184 2.29 -10.98 -3.63
C ASP A 184 1.61 -9.60 -3.54
N ASP A 185 2.41 -8.57 -3.34
CA ASP A 185 1.95 -7.20 -3.16
C ASP A 185 1.12 -6.67 -4.34
N ASN A 186 1.30 -7.25 -5.53
CA ASN A 186 0.58 -6.85 -6.73
C ASN A 186 -0.68 -7.71 -7.00
N ARG A 187 -1.01 -8.64 -6.10
CA ARG A 187 -2.23 -9.47 -6.16
C ARG A 187 -3.03 -9.45 -4.86
N VAL A 188 -3.12 -8.27 -4.25
CA VAL A 188 -3.97 -8.05 -3.07
C VAL A 188 -5.32 -7.52 -3.53
N THR A 189 -6.41 -8.25 -3.28
CA THR A 189 -7.77 -7.89 -3.70
C THR A 189 -8.69 -7.64 -2.51
N LEU A 190 -9.68 -6.76 -2.71
CA LEU A 190 -10.70 -6.46 -1.71
C LEU A 190 -12.08 -6.84 -2.25
N THR A 191 -12.67 -7.86 -1.65
CA THR A 191 -14.00 -8.38 -1.98
C THR A 191 -14.95 -8.10 -0.81
N GLY A 192 -16.21 -7.87 -1.09
CA GLY A 192 -17.20 -7.69 -0.02
C GLY A 192 -18.64 -7.88 -0.46
N VAL A 193 -19.48 -8.27 0.49
CA VAL A 193 -20.88 -8.60 0.25
C VAL A 193 -21.81 -7.64 1.01
N SER A 194 -22.83 -7.06 0.37
CA SER A 194 -23.81 -6.16 0.99
C SER A 194 -23.11 -4.92 1.62
N ASP A 195 -23.19 -4.71 2.94
CA ASP A 195 -22.42 -3.65 3.61
C ASP A 195 -20.91 -3.80 3.35
N GLY A 196 -20.39 -5.03 3.25
CA GLY A 196 -19.01 -5.28 2.83
C GLY A 196 -18.75 -4.81 1.41
N GLY A 197 -19.69 -5.00 0.47
CA GLY A 197 -19.62 -4.46 -0.89
C GLY A 197 -19.62 -2.92 -0.90
N THR A 198 -20.40 -2.28 -0.03
CA THR A 198 -20.34 -0.83 0.21
C THR A 198 -18.96 -0.40 0.76
N GLY A 199 -18.40 -1.20 1.69
CA GLY A 199 -17.04 -1.00 2.20
C GLY A 199 -15.97 -1.09 1.11
N VAL A 200 -16.10 -2.04 0.18
CA VAL A 200 -15.19 -2.15 -0.98
C VAL A 200 -15.22 -0.88 -1.82
N TYR A 201 -16.38 -0.30 -2.09
CA TYR A 201 -16.47 0.99 -2.77
C TYR A 201 -15.77 2.10 -1.97
N PHE A 202 -15.91 2.12 -0.65
CA PHE A 202 -15.22 3.10 0.18
C PHE A 202 -13.70 3.05 -0.03
N PHE A 203 -13.08 1.87 0.03
CA PHE A 203 -11.64 1.72 -0.18
C PHE A 203 -11.23 2.06 -1.62
N ALA A 204 -12.05 1.72 -2.61
CA ALA A 204 -11.81 2.08 -3.99
C ALA A 204 -11.77 3.61 -4.20
N PHE A 205 -12.69 4.34 -3.60
CA PHE A 205 -12.77 5.80 -3.69
C PHE A 205 -11.70 6.53 -2.85
N LYS A 206 -11.24 5.95 -1.73
CA LYS A 206 -10.46 6.67 -0.70
C LYS A 206 -9.05 6.13 -0.46
N GLN A 207 -8.79 4.84 -0.70
CA GLN A 207 -7.50 4.19 -0.39
C GLN A 207 -7.11 3.11 -1.41
N PRO A 208 -6.96 3.42 -2.71
CA PRO A 208 -6.75 2.40 -3.74
C PRO A 208 -5.31 1.87 -3.81
N THR A 209 -4.33 2.52 -3.19
CA THR A 209 -2.89 2.32 -3.43
C THR A 209 -2.42 0.86 -3.33
N HIS A 210 -2.90 0.12 -2.32
CA HIS A 210 -2.40 -1.25 -2.02
C HIS A 210 -3.19 -2.37 -2.70
N TRP A 211 -4.25 -2.05 -3.44
CA TRP A 211 -5.16 -3.04 -4.00
C TRP A 211 -4.94 -3.22 -5.50
N ALA A 212 -5.03 -4.47 -5.95
CA ALA A 212 -5.01 -4.82 -7.38
C ALA A 212 -6.38 -4.58 -8.02
N ALA A 213 -7.44 -5.02 -7.35
CA ALA A 213 -8.81 -4.90 -7.84
C ALA A 213 -9.82 -4.83 -6.68
N PHE A 214 -11.00 -4.31 -6.99
CA PHE A 214 -12.12 -4.17 -6.06
C PHE A 214 -13.33 -4.95 -6.55
N LEU A 215 -13.91 -5.81 -5.67
CA LEU A 215 -15.00 -6.71 -6.02
C LEU A 215 -16.22 -6.49 -5.12
N PRO A 216 -16.98 -5.40 -5.32
CA PRO A 216 -18.21 -5.13 -4.55
C PRO A 216 -19.38 -5.98 -5.04
N TYR A 217 -19.88 -6.85 -4.17
CA TYR A 217 -21.03 -7.72 -4.45
C TYR A 217 -22.27 -7.24 -3.70
N ILE A 218 -23.37 -7.09 -4.40
CA ILE A 218 -24.68 -6.67 -3.86
C ILE A 218 -24.57 -5.50 -2.87
N GLY A 219 -23.62 -4.58 -3.13
CA GLY A 219 -23.39 -3.34 -2.41
C GLY A 219 -23.90 -2.13 -3.18
N HIS A 220 -23.86 -0.94 -2.55
CA HIS A 220 -24.33 0.28 -3.19
C HIS A 220 -23.45 1.49 -2.78
N PRO A 221 -22.72 2.14 -3.72
CA PRO A 221 -21.82 3.25 -3.38
C PRO A 221 -22.57 4.49 -2.85
N GLY A 222 -23.84 4.68 -3.22
CA GLY A 222 -24.68 5.77 -2.75
C GLY A 222 -24.90 5.79 -1.24
N VAL A 223 -24.77 4.66 -0.56
CA VAL A 223 -24.83 4.58 0.92
C VAL A 223 -23.77 5.49 1.55
N LEU A 224 -22.57 5.53 1.01
CA LEU A 224 -21.44 6.33 1.51
C LEU A 224 -21.73 7.85 1.56
N ARG A 225 -22.66 8.32 0.72
CA ARG A 225 -23.06 9.74 0.68
C ARG A 225 -24.01 10.15 1.79
N ASN A 226 -24.65 9.19 2.45
CA ASN A 226 -25.59 9.47 3.55
C ASN A 226 -24.82 9.90 4.80
N ALA A 227 -25.03 11.13 5.26
CA ALA A 227 -24.36 11.67 6.44
C ALA A 227 -24.73 10.95 7.76
N GLN A 228 -25.88 10.29 7.83
CA GLN A 228 -26.36 9.64 9.05
C GLN A 228 -25.85 8.20 9.22
N GLY A 229 -25.55 7.49 8.14
CA GLY A 229 -25.10 6.10 8.20
C GLY A 229 -23.96 5.76 7.27
N GLY A 230 -23.73 6.56 6.23
CA GLY A 230 -22.70 6.35 5.21
C GLY A 230 -21.45 7.22 5.36
N GLY A 231 -21.37 8.05 6.41
CA GLY A 231 -20.23 8.93 6.65
C GLY A 231 -20.25 10.27 5.86
N GLY A 232 -21.23 10.50 4.98
CA GLY A 232 -21.39 11.76 4.25
C GLY A 232 -20.28 12.04 3.24
N TYR A 233 -19.64 11.01 2.69
CA TYR A 233 -18.52 11.15 1.78
C TYR A 233 -18.93 11.74 0.43
N ARG A 234 -18.07 12.61 -0.11
CA ARG A 234 -18.08 12.95 -1.52
C ARG A 234 -17.38 11.82 -2.29
N LEU A 235 -17.99 11.39 -3.39
CA LEU A 235 -17.48 10.32 -4.24
C LEU A 235 -16.96 10.92 -5.54
N TYR A 236 -15.67 10.77 -5.78
CA TYR A 236 -14.97 11.25 -6.98
C TYR A 236 -14.70 10.06 -7.87
N PHE A 237 -15.42 9.95 -8.98
CA PHE A 237 -15.34 8.80 -9.87
C PHE A 237 -13.99 8.71 -10.57
N GLU A 238 -13.31 9.82 -10.73
CA GLU A 238 -11.95 9.92 -11.24
C GLU A 238 -10.96 9.09 -10.41
N ASN A 239 -11.21 8.91 -9.11
CA ASN A 239 -10.39 8.08 -8.23
C ASN A 239 -10.46 6.59 -8.58
N LEU A 240 -11.51 6.15 -9.27
CA LEU A 240 -11.70 4.77 -9.71
C LEU A 240 -10.96 4.43 -11.01
N LEU A 241 -10.41 5.44 -11.73
CA LEU A 241 -9.62 5.21 -12.93
C LEU A 241 -8.39 4.36 -12.70
N ASN A 242 -7.90 4.34 -11.47
CA ASN A 242 -6.61 3.74 -11.14
C ASN A 242 -6.67 2.23 -10.85
N ARG A 243 -7.87 1.67 -10.62
CA ARG A 243 -8.04 0.25 -10.25
C ARG A 243 -9.34 -0.31 -10.81
N PRO A 244 -9.31 -1.53 -11.37
CA PRO A 244 -10.50 -2.14 -11.97
C PRO A 244 -11.49 -2.64 -10.90
N LEU A 245 -12.78 -2.66 -11.28
CA LEU A 245 -13.87 -3.17 -10.43
C LEU A 245 -14.60 -4.34 -11.09
N TYR A 246 -14.97 -5.36 -10.28
CA TYR A 246 -15.91 -6.42 -10.66
C TYR A 246 -17.15 -6.31 -9.80
N ILE A 247 -18.23 -5.80 -10.37
CA ILE A 247 -19.46 -5.40 -9.66
C ILE A 247 -20.56 -6.40 -9.98
N VAL A 248 -21.22 -6.93 -8.92
CA VAL A 248 -22.34 -7.85 -9.10
C VAL A 248 -23.55 -7.38 -8.29
N ASN A 249 -24.71 -7.22 -8.93
CA ASN A 249 -25.99 -6.93 -8.27
C ASN A 249 -27.11 -7.77 -8.85
N GLY A 250 -28.10 -8.12 -8.02
CA GLY A 250 -29.32 -8.82 -8.43
C GLY A 250 -30.38 -7.88 -8.96
N GLU A 251 -31.11 -8.28 -10.00
CA GLU A 251 -32.22 -7.47 -10.55
C GLU A 251 -33.35 -7.28 -9.55
N ASN A 252 -33.66 -8.33 -8.80
CA ASN A 252 -34.75 -8.35 -7.80
C ASN A 252 -34.22 -8.20 -6.36
N ASP A 253 -33.02 -7.63 -6.20
CA ASP A 253 -32.48 -7.32 -4.88
C ASP A 253 -33.35 -6.25 -4.20
N ARG A 254 -33.89 -6.55 -3.02
CA ARG A 254 -34.81 -5.65 -2.31
C ARG A 254 -34.12 -4.46 -1.66
N LEU A 255 -32.79 -4.53 -1.44
CA LEU A 255 -31.99 -3.44 -0.86
C LEU A 255 -31.30 -2.62 -1.95
N TYR A 256 -30.62 -3.30 -2.86
CA TYR A 256 -29.79 -2.66 -3.90
C TYR A 256 -30.06 -3.27 -5.28
N PRO A 257 -31.30 -3.12 -5.83
CA PRO A 257 -31.61 -3.65 -7.15
C PRO A 257 -30.74 -3.04 -8.23
N VAL A 258 -30.52 -3.77 -9.32
CA VAL A 258 -29.76 -3.27 -10.50
C VAL A 258 -30.21 -1.88 -10.93
N SER A 259 -31.55 -1.60 -10.87
CA SER A 259 -32.08 -0.30 -11.24
C SER A 259 -31.57 0.87 -10.38
N SER A 260 -31.24 0.63 -9.10
CA SER A 260 -30.68 1.66 -8.21
C SER A 260 -29.18 1.85 -8.42
N VAL A 261 -28.45 0.81 -8.83
CA VAL A 261 -27.01 0.84 -9.07
C VAL A 261 -26.67 1.33 -10.47
N ARG A 262 -27.54 1.10 -11.46
CA ARG A 262 -27.34 1.47 -12.87
C ARG A 262 -26.87 2.91 -13.09
N PRO A 263 -27.40 3.95 -12.40
CA PRO A 263 -26.89 5.32 -12.57
C PRO A 263 -25.41 5.47 -12.21
N PHE A 264 -24.91 4.70 -11.24
CA PHE A 264 -23.47 4.70 -10.90
C PHE A 264 -22.66 3.98 -11.95
N ILE A 265 -23.17 2.88 -12.51
CA ILE A 265 -22.50 2.16 -13.60
C ILE A 265 -22.37 3.07 -14.83
N ASN A 266 -23.42 3.81 -15.18
CA ASN A 266 -23.35 4.75 -16.29
C ASN A 266 -22.26 5.83 -16.08
N ILE A 267 -22.09 6.33 -14.84
CA ILE A 267 -20.99 7.26 -14.53
C ILE A 267 -19.62 6.58 -14.69
N LEU A 268 -19.47 5.31 -14.31
CA LEU A 268 -18.22 4.56 -14.52
C LEU A 268 -17.90 4.47 -16.02
N GLU A 269 -18.91 4.18 -16.85
CA GLU A 269 -18.78 4.13 -18.31
C GLU A 269 -18.39 5.50 -18.88
N GLU A 270 -19.09 6.57 -18.48
CA GLU A 270 -18.83 7.95 -18.92
C GLU A 270 -17.44 8.45 -18.49
N THR A 271 -16.98 8.06 -17.29
CA THR A 271 -15.66 8.44 -16.74
C THR A 271 -14.53 7.60 -17.36
N GLY A 272 -14.84 6.47 -18.00
CA GLY A 272 -13.85 5.55 -18.56
C GLY A 272 -13.21 4.61 -17.52
N VAL A 273 -13.88 4.35 -16.40
CA VAL A 273 -13.41 3.43 -15.36
C VAL A 273 -13.43 1.99 -15.87
N THR A 274 -12.31 1.29 -15.76
CA THR A 274 -12.22 -0.14 -16.07
C THR A 274 -13.09 -0.96 -15.11
N HIS A 275 -14.16 -1.56 -15.61
CA HIS A 275 -15.04 -2.36 -14.76
C HIS A 275 -15.78 -3.46 -15.53
N VAL A 276 -16.21 -4.48 -14.80
CA VAL A 276 -17.18 -5.48 -15.21
C VAL A 276 -18.42 -5.29 -14.36
N PHE A 277 -19.59 -5.19 -14.97
CA PHE A 277 -20.88 -5.18 -14.26
C PHE A 277 -21.72 -6.40 -14.63
N ARG A 278 -22.07 -7.19 -13.60
CA ARG A 278 -22.92 -8.38 -13.70
C ARG A 278 -24.27 -8.12 -13.07
N ALA A 279 -25.29 -7.94 -13.89
CA ALA A 279 -26.68 -7.93 -13.48
C ALA A 279 -27.18 -9.38 -13.44
N ILE A 280 -27.44 -9.92 -12.25
CA ILE A 280 -27.92 -11.30 -12.10
C ILE A 280 -29.43 -11.34 -12.33
N GLU A 281 -29.82 -11.99 -13.42
CA GLU A 281 -31.24 -12.16 -13.79
C GLU A 281 -32.03 -12.82 -12.64
N ASN A 282 -33.14 -12.20 -12.26
CA ASN A 282 -33.98 -12.61 -11.13
C ASN A 282 -33.24 -12.73 -9.77
N GLY A 283 -31.97 -12.30 -9.68
CA GLY A 283 -31.16 -12.36 -8.47
C GLY A 283 -31.73 -11.47 -7.37
N GLY A 284 -31.77 -12.00 -6.14
CA GLY A 284 -32.12 -11.27 -4.92
C GLY A 284 -30.89 -10.79 -4.14
N HIS A 285 -31.12 -10.32 -2.89
CA HIS A 285 -30.03 -9.94 -1.97
C HIS A 285 -29.33 -11.16 -1.37
N ASN A 286 -28.61 -11.91 -2.17
CA ASN A 286 -27.87 -13.12 -1.79
C ASN A 286 -26.71 -13.39 -2.75
N THR A 287 -25.90 -14.39 -2.42
CA THR A 287 -24.73 -14.80 -3.21
C THR A 287 -24.89 -16.16 -3.88
N ASN A 288 -26.12 -16.62 -4.13
CA ASN A 288 -26.39 -17.92 -4.76
C ASN A 288 -25.81 -18.02 -6.18
N TRP A 289 -25.57 -16.91 -6.84
CA TRP A 289 -24.95 -16.78 -8.15
C TRP A 289 -23.42 -17.00 -8.13
N LEU A 290 -22.80 -16.94 -6.94
CA LEU A 290 -21.33 -16.97 -6.82
C LEU A 290 -20.67 -18.22 -7.45
N PRO A 291 -21.22 -19.45 -7.32
CA PRO A 291 -20.64 -20.61 -7.98
C PRO A 291 -20.53 -20.46 -9.51
N ASP A 292 -21.53 -19.88 -10.14
CA ASP A 292 -21.59 -19.71 -11.59
C ASP A 292 -20.68 -18.57 -12.09
N GLU A 293 -20.56 -17.47 -11.30
CA GLU A 293 -19.71 -16.33 -11.60
C GLU A 293 -18.25 -16.54 -11.20
N ARG A 294 -17.94 -17.51 -10.33
CA ARG A 294 -16.59 -17.75 -9.81
C ARG A 294 -15.51 -17.86 -10.89
N PRO A 295 -15.68 -18.62 -11.99
CA PRO A 295 -14.65 -18.71 -13.02
C PRO A 295 -14.28 -17.35 -13.64
N MET A 296 -15.28 -16.48 -13.87
CA MET A 296 -15.07 -15.15 -14.42
C MET A 296 -14.42 -14.20 -13.43
N ILE A 297 -14.79 -14.33 -12.15
CA ILE A 297 -14.19 -13.56 -11.04
C ILE A 297 -12.71 -13.92 -10.89
N GLU A 298 -12.38 -15.23 -10.89
CA GLU A 298 -11.00 -15.68 -10.77
C GLU A 298 -10.15 -15.25 -11.99
N GLN A 299 -10.70 -15.34 -13.19
CA GLN A 299 -10.03 -14.85 -14.39
C GLN A 299 -9.80 -13.34 -14.31
N PHE A 300 -10.79 -12.56 -13.87
CA PHE A 300 -10.65 -11.13 -13.68
C PHE A 300 -9.52 -10.76 -12.72
N LYS A 301 -9.38 -11.47 -11.59
CA LYS A 301 -8.28 -11.27 -10.63
C LYS A 301 -6.92 -11.59 -11.26
N LEU A 302 -6.84 -12.64 -12.07
CA LEU A 302 -5.60 -13.03 -12.77
C LEU A 302 -5.19 -12.00 -13.82
N ASP A 303 -6.15 -11.44 -14.55
CA ASP A 303 -5.92 -10.49 -15.63
C ASP A 303 -5.60 -9.07 -15.14
N ASN A 304 -5.83 -8.78 -13.85
CA ASN A 304 -5.70 -7.46 -13.28
C ASN A 304 -4.76 -7.42 -12.07
N PRO A 305 -3.47 -7.78 -12.23
CA PRO A 305 -2.48 -7.49 -11.21
C PRO A 305 -2.34 -5.98 -11.03
N ARG A 306 -1.97 -5.53 -9.84
CA ARG A 306 -1.71 -4.11 -9.59
C ARG A 306 -0.47 -3.65 -10.38
N ASP A 307 -0.61 -2.56 -11.11
CA ASP A 307 0.53 -1.72 -11.46
C ASP A 307 0.81 -0.78 -10.29
N PRO A 308 1.94 -0.92 -9.56
CA PRO A 308 2.25 -0.10 -8.41
C PRO A 308 2.64 1.33 -8.77
N LEU A 309 3.20 1.55 -9.98
CA LEU A 309 3.80 2.79 -10.43
C LEU A 309 3.28 3.21 -11.82
N PRO A 310 1.96 3.34 -11.99
CA PRO A 310 1.37 3.60 -13.29
C PRO A 310 1.89 4.92 -13.89
N GLU A 311 2.06 4.96 -15.21
CA GLU A 311 2.50 6.17 -15.93
C GLU A 311 1.50 7.33 -15.75
N THR A 312 0.21 7.01 -15.69
CA THR A 312 -0.85 8.01 -15.49
C THR A 312 -1.57 7.74 -14.17
N VAL A 313 -1.69 8.77 -13.35
CA VAL A 313 -2.43 8.73 -12.07
C VAL A 313 -3.36 9.94 -11.99
N THR A 314 -4.61 9.69 -11.66
CA THR A 314 -5.59 10.74 -11.33
C THR A 314 -5.99 10.59 -9.86
N TRP A 315 -5.98 11.67 -9.11
CA TRP A 315 -6.43 11.67 -7.73
C TRP A 315 -7.19 12.93 -7.37
N VAL A 316 -8.34 12.76 -6.73
CA VAL A 316 -9.17 13.85 -6.22
C VAL A 316 -9.30 13.72 -4.70
N ALA A 317 -8.94 14.78 -3.98
CA ALA A 317 -9.04 14.84 -2.53
C ALA A 317 -9.78 16.12 -2.07
N ASP A 318 -10.58 15.96 -1.02
CA ASP A 318 -11.29 17.07 -0.34
C ASP A 318 -10.71 17.39 1.04
N ARG A 319 -9.58 16.75 1.36
CA ARG A 319 -8.82 16.90 2.61
C ARG A 319 -7.40 16.39 2.44
N THR A 320 -6.48 16.85 3.29
CA THR A 320 -5.04 16.51 3.18
C THR A 320 -4.50 15.76 4.40
N ASP A 321 -5.27 15.65 5.50
CA ASP A 321 -4.88 14.88 6.69
C ASP A 321 -4.99 13.36 6.48
N ARG A 322 -5.76 12.91 5.47
CA ARG A 322 -5.94 11.51 5.06
C ARG A 322 -6.57 11.45 3.67
N TYR A 323 -6.49 10.28 3.02
CA TYR A 323 -7.04 10.03 1.67
C TYR A 323 -6.50 10.97 0.59
N ASN A 324 -5.31 11.48 0.80
CA ASN A 324 -4.67 12.48 -0.05
C ASN A 324 -3.58 11.89 -0.97
N ARG A 325 -3.41 10.55 -0.97
CA ARG A 325 -2.38 9.84 -1.75
C ARG A 325 -2.97 8.73 -2.60
N ASN A 326 -2.44 8.60 -3.82
CA ASN A 326 -2.61 7.42 -4.65
C ASN A 326 -1.28 7.06 -5.32
N SER A 327 -0.80 5.81 -5.12
CA SER A 327 0.48 5.34 -5.65
C SER A 327 1.63 6.31 -5.33
N TRP A 328 2.24 6.94 -6.32
CA TRP A 328 3.40 7.81 -6.21
C TRP A 328 3.09 9.31 -6.20
N ILE A 329 1.81 9.70 -6.09
CA ILE A 329 1.40 11.11 -5.96
C ILE A 329 0.66 11.39 -4.65
N ARG A 330 0.90 12.55 -4.05
CA ARG A 330 0.25 12.99 -2.82
C ARG A 330 -0.13 14.47 -2.92
N ILE A 331 -1.38 14.81 -2.60
CA ILE A 331 -1.86 16.19 -2.47
C ILE A 331 -1.55 16.66 -1.05
N ASP A 332 -0.77 17.73 -0.91
CA ASP A 332 -0.30 18.23 0.38
C ASP A 332 -1.11 19.41 0.88
N GLU A 333 -1.55 20.29 -0.04
CA GLU A 333 -2.30 21.49 0.31
C GLU A 333 -3.36 21.85 -0.74
N LEU A 334 -4.56 22.21 -0.28
CA LEU A 334 -5.70 22.64 -1.08
C LEU A 334 -5.89 24.14 -1.01
N THR A 335 -6.55 24.75 -2.01
CA THR A 335 -6.81 26.20 -2.09
C THR A 335 -7.71 26.75 -0.95
N GLY A 336 -8.33 25.89 -0.15
CA GLY A 336 -9.11 26.29 1.02
C GLY A 336 -10.51 26.86 0.72
N ASP A 337 -10.94 26.89 -0.54
CA ASP A 337 -12.25 27.39 -1.00
C ASP A 337 -13.35 26.33 -1.00
N SER A 338 -13.16 25.23 -0.28
CA SER A 338 -14.06 24.06 -0.18
C SER A 338 -14.25 23.25 -1.48
N ARG A 339 -13.52 23.58 -2.55
CA ARG A 339 -13.43 22.73 -3.73
C ARG A 339 -12.52 21.54 -3.46
N PRO A 340 -12.84 20.36 -4.00
CA PRO A 340 -11.87 19.27 -4.01
C PRO A 340 -10.70 19.61 -4.92
N GLY A 341 -9.49 19.22 -4.52
CA GLY A 341 -8.33 19.31 -5.38
C GLY A 341 -8.25 18.09 -6.29
N MET A 342 -7.98 18.32 -7.59
CA MET A 342 -7.73 17.26 -8.56
C MET A 342 -6.30 17.36 -9.09
N LEU A 343 -5.58 16.23 -9.02
CA LEU A 343 -4.22 16.06 -9.54
C LEU A 343 -4.24 14.97 -10.61
N GLN A 344 -3.88 15.33 -11.83
CA GLN A 344 -3.65 14.38 -12.93
C GLN A 344 -2.18 14.45 -13.30
N VAL A 345 -1.50 13.32 -13.27
CA VAL A 345 -0.07 13.23 -13.55
C VAL A 345 0.16 12.20 -14.64
N ASN A 346 0.95 12.57 -15.62
CA ASN A 346 1.44 11.67 -16.66
C ASN A 346 2.96 11.71 -16.70
N ARG A 347 3.60 10.53 -16.71
CA ARG A 347 5.04 10.33 -16.76
C ARG A 347 5.47 9.72 -18.09
N GLU A 348 6.46 10.32 -18.70
CA GLU A 348 7.14 9.81 -19.90
C GLU A 348 8.66 9.80 -19.63
N GLY A 349 9.18 8.70 -19.07
CA GLY A 349 10.54 8.65 -18.54
C GLY A 349 10.76 9.71 -17.47
N ASN A 350 11.79 10.56 -17.61
CA ASN A 350 12.11 11.64 -16.68
C ASN A 350 11.23 12.90 -16.83
N ARG A 351 10.29 12.90 -17.77
CA ARG A 351 9.37 14.03 -17.95
C ARG A 351 8.03 13.74 -17.31
N ILE A 352 7.60 14.63 -16.42
CA ILE A 352 6.32 14.56 -15.72
C ILE A 352 5.47 15.76 -16.13
N THR A 353 4.26 15.52 -16.60
CA THR A 353 3.25 16.55 -16.89
C THR A 353 2.13 16.45 -15.87
N VAL A 354 1.80 17.58 -15.24
CA VAL A 354 0.82 17.68 -14.17
C VAL A 354 -0.27 18.68 -14.54
N SER A 355 -1.53 18.25 -14.40
CA SER A 355 -2.67 19.15 -14.31
C SER A 355 -3.14 19.18 -12.85
N ALA A 356 -3.14 20.36 -12.24
CA ALA A 356 -3.53 20.58 -10.86
C ALA A 356 -4.65 21.62 -10.79
N GLU A 357 -5.79 21.24 -10.20
CA GLU A 357 -6.93 22.11 -9.98
C GLU A 357 -7.26 22.20 -8.49
N ALA A 358 -7.44 23.41 -7.96
CA ALA A 358 -7.73 23.68 -6.55
C ALA A 358 -6.69 23.09 -5.57
N ILE A 359 -5.43 23.01 -5.98
CA ILE A 359 -4.28 22.51 -5.23
C ILE A 359 -3.24 23.63 -5.12
N LEU A 360 -2.64 23.81 -3.95
CA LEU A 360 -1.50 24.71 -3.72
C LEU A 360 -0.17 23.95 -3.73
N ALA A 361 -0.13 22.75 -3.18
CA ALA A 361 1.09 21.94 -3.11
C ALA A 361 0.81 20.45 -3.22
N PHE A 362 1.77 19.73 -3.82
CA PHE A 362 1.73 18.27 -3.96
C PHE A 362 3.15 17.68 -3.95
N THR A 363 3.23 16.38 -3.68
CA THR A 363 4.48 15.61 -3.68
C THR A 363 4.43 14.53 -4.74
N LEU A 364 5.53 14.39 -5.49
CA LEU A 364 5.83 13.25 -6.36
C LEU A 364 6.86 12.35 -5.67
N LEU A 365 6.59 11.05 -5.59
CA LEU A 365 7.46 10.04 -5.01
C LEU A 365 8.19 9.32 -6.14
N LEU A 366 9.51 9.33 -6.13
CA LEU A 366 10.33 8.87 -7.24
C LEU A 366 10.94 7.50 -6.95
N ASN A 367 10.70 6.56 -7.86
CA ASN A 367 11.21 5.19 -7.80
C ASN A 367 12.32 4.98 -8.86
N PRO A 368 13.46 4.34 -8.51
CA PRO A 368 14.60 4.19 -9.44
C PRO A 368 14.36 3.22 -10.61
N GLU A 369 13.27 2.45 -10.61
CA GLU A 369 12.92 1.63 -11.80
C GLU A 369 12.19 2.43 -12.86
N GLU A 370 11.65 3.61 -12.48
CA GLU A 370 10.83 4.45 -13.35
C GLU A 370 11.53 5.75 -13.75
N PHE A 371 12.55 6.16 -12.99
CA PHE A 371 13.30 7.40 -13.23
C PHE A 371 14.80 7.14 -13.33
N ASP A 372 15.43 7.78 -14.32
CA ASP A 372 16.88 7.82 -14.48
C ASP A 372 17.44 9.00 -13.65
N PHE A 373 18.02 8.69 -12.48
CA PHE A 373 18.55 9.69 -11.55
C PHE A 373 19.89 10.30 -11.98
N ASP A 374 20.53 9.75 -13.02
CA ASP A 374 21.75 10.34 -13.63
C ASP A 374 21.42 11.48 -14.61
N ARG A 375 20.13 11.71 -14.88
CA ARG A 375 19.64 12.72 -15.81
C ARG A 375 18.63 13.65 -15.12
N PRO A 376 18.51 14.91 -15.56
CA PRO A 376 17.51 15.81 -15.03
C PRO A 376 16.09 15.23 -15.13
N ILE A 377 15.32 15.39 -14.05
CA ILE A 377 13.89 15.17 -14.03
C ILE A 377 13.21 16.51 -14.29
N THR A 378 12.29 16.53 -15.22
CA THR A 378 11.53 17.72 -15.61
C THR A 378 10.07 17.60 -15.20
N VAL A 379 9.55 18.60 -14.48
CA VAL A 379 8.12 18.67 -14.11
C VAL A 379 7.50 19.93 -14.70
N VAL A 380 6.41 19.75 -15.44
CA VAL A 380 5.59 20.81 -16.02
C VAL A 380 4.22 20.78 -15.37
N VAL A 381 3.85 21.86 -14.69
CA VAL A 381 2.56 22.00 -13.99
C VAL A 381 1.70 23.04 -14.69
N ASN A 382 0.51 22.65 -15.10
CA ASN A 382 -0.46 23.50 -15.85
C ASN A 382 0.18 24.20 -17.07
N GLY A 383 1.08 23.48 -17.76
CA GLY A 383 1.79 24.00 -18.93
C GLY A 383 3.03 24.86 -18.62
N THR A 384 3.31 25.12 -17.34
CA THR A 384 4.47 25.91 -16.88
C THR A 384 5.57 25.00 -16.33
N PRO A 385 6.84 25.07 -16.82
CA PRO A 385 7.96 24.35 -16.23
C PRO A 385 8.19 24.79 -14.78
N GLN A 386 8.17 23.84 -13.84
CA GLN A 386 8.32 24.09 -12.40
C GLN A 386 9.64 23.53 -11.86
N TYR A 387 10.12 22.46 -12.47
CA TYR A 387 11.31 21.78 -11.99
C TYR A 387 12.13 21.21 -13.18
N GLU A 388 13.45 21.35 -13.15
CA GLU A 388 14.38 20.70 -14.06
C GLU A 388 15.75 20.61 -13.38
N ALA A 389 16.04 19.46 -12.75
CA ALA A 389 17.34 19.20 -12.12
C ALA A 389 17.58 17.71 -11.94
N ILE A 390 18.82 17.33 -11.65
CA ILE A 390 19.18 16.01 -11.12
C ILE A 390 18.67 15.93 -9.69
N VAL A 391 17.94 14.85 -9.38
CA VAL A 391 17.39 14.59 -8.05
C VAL A 391 18.31 13.67 -7.28
N THR A 392 18.61 14.03 -6.04
CA THR A 392 19.42 13.18 -5.15
C THR A 392 18.54 12.10 -4.52
N GLN A 393 18.98 10.87 -4.57
CA GLN A 393 18.36 9.75 -3.88
C GLN A 393 18.84 9.67 -2.42
N GLU A 394 17.94 9.35 -1.49
CA GLU A 394 18.23 9.34 -0.05
C GLU A 394 17.79 8.02 0.59
N MET A 395 18.68 7.34 1.31
CA MET A 395 18.39 6.10 2.03
C MET A 395 17.29 6.28 3.08
N ASN A 396 17.25 7.43 3.76
CA ASN A 396 16.23 7.71 4.75
C ASN A 396 14.84 7.84 4.12
N THR A 397 14.72 8.52 3.00
CA THR A 397 13.47 8.60 2.22
C THR A 397 13.00 7.21 1.80
N LEU A 398 13.92 6.38 1.29
CA LEU A 398 13.61 4.99 0.92
C LEU A 398 13.08 4.17 2.12
N LEU A 399 13.74 4.25 3.28
CA LEU A 399 13.34 3.51 4.48
C LEU A 399 12.04 4.04 5.09
N GLU A 400 11.80 5.34 5.05
CA GLU A 400 10.54 5.93 5.51
C GLU A 400 9.34 5.39 4.70
N TRP A 401 9.42 5.40 3.37
CA TRP A 401 8.37 4.89 2.51
C TRP A 401 8.23 3.37 2.58
N ALA A 402 9.34 2.63 2.64
CA ALA A 402 9.31 1.18 2.83
C ALA A 402 8.59 0.79 4.13
N ARG A 403 8.84 1.51 5.23
CA ARG A 403 8.16 1.32 6.52
C ARG A 403 6.68 1.71 6.47
N ARG A 404 6.39 2.83 5.81
CA ARG A 404 5.02 3.34 5.67
C ARG A 404 4.12 2.38 4.92
N ASP A 405 4.62 1.79 3.84
CA ASP A 405 3.81 0.96 2.95
C ASP A 405 3.95 -0.55 3.23
N LEU A 406 5.10 -1.01 3.73
CA LEU A 406 5.46 -2.43 3.83
C LEU A 406 5.13 -3.16 2.52
N ASP A 407 5.64 -2.60 1.41
CA ASP A 407 5.32 -3.02 0.05
C ASP A 407 6.60 -3.00 -0.79
N ARG A 408 6.97 -4.13 -1.35
CA ARG A 408 8.24 -4.32 -2.08
C ARG A 408 8.29 -3.62 -3.44
N PHE A 409 7.16 -3.08 -3.89
CA PHE A 409 7.03 -2.38 -5.17
C PHE A 409 6.70 -0.89 -5.02
N LEU A 410 6.41 -0.43 -3.80
CA LEU A 410 6.22 0.98 -3.46
C LEU A 410 7.43 1.52 -2.69
N LEU A 411 8.60 1.42 -3.31
CA LEU A 411 9.88 1.86 -2.76
C LEU A 411 10.30 3.16 -3.46
N PHE A 412 10.40 4.24 -2.71
CA PHE A 412 10.72 5.56 -3.27
C PHE A 412 12.01 6.07 -2.66
N THR A 413 12.96 6.46 -3.52
CA THR A 413 14.29 6.92 -3.10
C THR A 413 14.42 8.44 -3.03
N ALA A 414 13.43 9.16 -3.54
CA ALA A 414 13.37 10.62 -3.47
C ALA A 414 11.95 11.15 -3.48
N GLU A 415 11.77 12.37 -2.99
CA GLU A 415 10.53 13.16 -3.04
C GLU A 415 10.77 14.49 -3.75
N LEU A 416 9.81 14.90 -4.58
CA LEU A 416 9.73 16.26 -5.10
C LEU A 416 8.48 16.93 -4.53
N ASN A 417 8.69 17.89 -3.66
CA ASN A 417 7.63 18.74 -3.11
C ASN A 417 7.50 19.98 -4.01
N LEU A 418 6.34 20.18 -4.60
CA LEU A 418 6.10 21.19 -5.62
C LEU A 418 4.91 22.06 -5.26
N GLU A 419 5.07 23.37 -5.46
CA GLU A 419 3.96 24.33 -5.40
C GLU A 419 3.33 24.46 -6.79
N VAL A 420 2.01 24.70 -6.81
CA VAL A 420 1.28 24.92 -8.05
C VAL A 420 1.42 26.41 -8.39
N PRO A 421 1.88 26.79 -9.59
CA PRO A 421 2.00 28.19 -10.00
C PRO A 421 0.63 28.88 -10.04
N ASP A 422 0.63 30.19 -9.70
CA ASP A 422 -0.56 31.06 -9.76
C ASP A 422 -1.21 31.14 -11.15
#